data_e79aaf07fc499c4891c5059571e6bf0e
#
_entry.id   e79aaf07fc499c4891c5059571e6bf0e
#
_cell.length_a   1.000
_cell.length_b   1.000
_cell.length_c   1.000
_cell.angle_alpha   90.00
_cell.angle_beta   90.00
_cell.angle_gamma   90.00
#
_symmetry.space_group_name_H-M   'P 1'
#
loop_
_entity.id
_entity.type
_entity.pdbx_description
1 polymer ?
#
loop_
_entity_poly.entity_id
_entity_poly.type
_entity_poly.pdbx_seq_one_letter_code
_entity_poly.pdbx_strand_id
1 'polypeptide(L)'
;LHAVIFALGVNDVAYYTKKTASIISFETYKDATTNIVTQLRNRGVRVIAQTLTPRTGYMDKGYTSEMEALRIRINEWIRSCNLFDDVFDADELLRDENNPACIKKALHQGDYLHPNAAGGERMAQAYDLTALTGEEQ
;
A
#
# COMPACT_ATOMS: atom_id res chain seq x y z
N LEU A 1 -4.80 10.55 -19.38
CA LEU A 1 -4.17 9.83 -18.27
C LEU A 1 -3.70 8.48 -18.80
N HIS A 2 -2.38 8.21 -18.75
CA HIS A 2 -1.79 6.98 -19.27
C HIS A 2 -1.62 5.91 -18.19
N ALA A 3 -1.25 6.33 -17.00
CA ALA A 3 -1.06 5.43 -15.87
C ALA A 3 -1.48 6.08 -14.55
N VAL A 4 -1.71 5.25 -13.54
CA VAL A 4 -1.98 5.65 -12.17
C VAL A 4 -1.24 4.74 -11.20
N ILE A 5 -0.69 5.32 -10.13
CA ILE A 5 -0.19 4.58 -8.98
C ILE A 5 -1.36 4.45 -7.99
N PHE A 6 -1.79 3.22 -7.76
CA PHE A 6 -2.87 2.90 -6.85
C PHE A 6 -2.31 2.61 -5.46
N ALA A 7 -2.30 3.64 -4.60
CA ALA A 7 -1.75 3.60 -3.24
C ALA A 7 -2.84 3.79 -2.17
N LEU A 8 -3.98 3.13 -2.33
CA LEU A 8 -5.13 3.24 -1.44
C LEU A 8 -5.22 2.07 -0.46
N GLY A 9 -5.75 2.31 0.74
CA GLY A 9 -6.08 1.25 1.70
C GLY A 9 -5.44 1.39 3.07
N VAL A 10 -4.34 2.15 3.23
CA VAL A 10 -3.66 2.27 4.52
C VAL A 10 -4.57 2.83 5.62
N ASN A 11 -5.45 3.76 5.26
CA ASN A 11 -6.43 4.31 6.18
C ASN A 11 -7.65 3.39 6.37
N ASP A 12 -8.07 2.70 5.32
CA ASP A 12 -9.19 1.75 5.37
C ASP A 12 -8.92 0.61 6.34
N VAL A 13 -7.67 0.11 6.36
CA VAL A 13 -7.23 -0.92 7.31
C VAL A 13 -7.16 -0.39 8.74
N ALA A 14 -6.89 0.92 8.92
CA ALA A 14 -6.56 1.49 10.21
C ALA A 14 -7.69 2.29 10.87
N TYR A 15 -8.73 2.64 10.13
CA TYR A 15 -9.83 3.41 10.70
C TYR A 15 -10.79 2.52 11.51
N TYR A 16 -10.48 2.42 12.80
CA TYR A 16 -11.46 2.05 13.80
C TYR A 16 -12.34 3.28 14.07
N THR A 17 -13.52 3.35 13.48
CA THR A 17 -14.48 4.36 13.90
C THR A 17 -15.21 3.85 15.15
N LYS A 18 -15.25 4.66 16.21
CA LYS A 18 -16.08 4.39 17.39
C LYS A 18 -17.56 4.10 17.07
N LYS A 19 -18.00 4.43 15.85
CA LYS A 19 -19.37 4.21 15.37
C LYS A 19 -19.61 2.83 14.78
N THR A 20 -18.61 2.21 14.17
CA THR A 20 -18.77 0.93 13.45
C THR A 20 -18.14 -0.24 14.18
N ALA A 21 -17.21 0.01 15.13
CA ALA A 21 -16.48 -1.02 15.90
C ALA A 21 -15.90 -2.17 15.05
N SER A 22 -15.69 -1.95 13.76
CA SER A 22 -15.20 -2.96 12.83
C SER A 22 -14.21 -2.37 11.84
N ILE A 23 -13.17 -3.13 11.58
CA ILE A 23 -12.30 -2.94 10.43
C ILE A 23 -13.04 -3.41 9.17
N ILE A 24 -12.65 -2.90 8.00
CA ILE A 24 -13.17 -3.45 6.74
C ILE A 24 -12.77 -4.91 6.60
N SER A 25 -13.57 -5.71 5.92
CA SER A 25 -13.18 -7.07 5.57
C SER A 25 -12.21 -7.06 4.38
N PHE A 26 -11.39 -8.11 4.27
CA PHE A 26 -10.56 -8.32 3.08
C PHE A 26 -11.39 -8.34 1.79
N GLU A 27 -12.54 -9.00 1.81
CA GLU A 27 -13.42 -9.11 0.64
C GLU A 27 -13.96 -7.73 0.24
N THR A 28 -14.35 -6.89 1.21
CA THR A 28 -14.79 -5.51 0.92
C THR A 28 -13.67 -4.70 0.25
N TYR A 29 -12.43 -4.78 0.77
CA TYR A 29 -11.28 -4.12 0.16
C TYR A 29 -11.02 -4.61 -1.27
N LYS A 30 -11.01 -5.93 -1.44
CA LYS A 30 -10.76 -6.59 -2.72
C LYS A 30 -11.80 -6.21 -3.77
N ASP A 31 -13.10 -6.26 -3.41
CA ASP A 31 -14.18 -5.94 -4.34
C ASP A 31 -14.14 -4.46 -4.76
N ALA A 32 -13.95 -3.55 -3.80
CA ALA A 32 -13.83 -2.12 -4.10
C ALA A 32 -12.62 -1.83 -5.01
N THR A 33 -11.46 -2.40 -4.69
CA THR A 33 -10.23 -2.26 -5.48
C THR A 33 -10.41 -2.83 -6.88
N THR A 34 -10.98 -4.04 -7.00
CA THR A 34 -11.23 -4.68 -8.30
C THR A 34 -12.14 -3.82 -9.16
N ASN A 35 -13.19 -3.25 -8.59
CA ASN A 35 -14.11 -2.38 -9.31
C ASN A 35 -13.41 -1.12 -9.85
N ILE A 36 -12.62 -0.42 -9.00
CA ILE A 36 -11.90 0.79 -9.40
C ILE A 36 -10.88 0.47 -10.51
N VAL A 37 -10.06 -0.56 -10.31
CA VAL A 37 -9.00 -0.93 -11.26
C VAL A 37 -9.59 -1.37 -12.60
N THR A 38 -10.67 -2.16 -12.59
CA THR A 38 -11.37 -2.57 -13.81
C THR A 38 -11.88 -1.36 -14.58
N GLN A 39 -12.46 -0.37 -13.93
CA GLN A 39 -12.93 0.85 -14.59
C GLN A 39 -11.78 1.66 -15.21
N LEU A 40 -10.62 1.73 -14.56
CA LEU A 40 -9.43 2.39 -15.09
C LEU A 40 -8.89 1.65 -16.32
N ARG A 41 -8.70 0.35 -16.22
CA ARG A 41 -8.18 -0.49 -17.30
C ARG A 41 -9.11 -0.49 -18.52
N ASN A 42 -10.44 -0.49 -18.32
CA ASN A 42 -11.43 -0.36 -19.40
C ASN A 42 -11.34 0.98 -20.15
N ARG A 43 -10.65 1.97 -19.57
CA ARG A 43 -10.35 3.26 -20.21
C ARG A 43 -8.93 3.35 -20.76
N GLY A 44 -8.21 2.23 -20.82
CA GLY A 44 -6.82 2.17 -21.28
C GLY A 44 -5.80 2.78 -20.32
N VAL A 45 -6.16 2.94 -19.04
CA VAL A 45 -5.25 3.45 -18.02
C VAL A 45 -4.51 2.29 -17.38
N ARG A 46 -3.18 2.31 -17.42
CA ARG A 46 -2.34 1.35 -16.69
C ARG A 46 -2.44 1.59 -15.18
N VAL A 47 -2.49 0.53 -14.41
CA VAL A 47 -2.61 0.62 -12.95
C VAL A 47 -1.45 -0.11 -12.28
N ILE A 48 -0.57 0.65 -11.64
CA ILE A 48 0.52 0.14 -10.82
C ILE A 48 0.05 0.12 -9.37
N ALA A 49 -0.05 -1.05 -8.76
CA ALA A 49 -0.40 -1.14 -7.35
C ALA A 49 0.80 -0.78 -6.47
N GLN A 50 0.55 -0.06 -5.38
CA GLN A 50 1.50 0.08 -4.30
C GLN A 50 1.03 -0.75 -3.11
N THR A 51 1.90 -1.59 -2.55
CA THR A 51 1.61 -2.31 -1.31
C THR A 51 1.46 -1.36 -0.12
N LEU A 52 0.63 -1.74 0.85
CA LEU A 52 0.40 -0.95 2.06
C LEU A 52 1.63 -0.99 2.96
N THR A 53 2.18 0.18 3.28
CA THR A 53 3.36 0.31 4.12
C THR A 53 3.12 -0.19 5.55
N PRO A 54 4.17 -0.67 6.26
CA PRO A 54 4.07 -1.04 7.66
C PRO A 54 3.67 0.17 8.51
N ARG A 55 2.94 -0.05 9.59
CA ARG A 55 2.51 1.04 10.47
C ARG A 55 2.42 0.67 11.96
N THR A 56 2.81 -0.52 12.35
CA THR A 56 2.91 -0.88 13.77
C THR A 56 3.99 0.00 14.41
N GLY A 57 3.65 0.65 15.52
CA GLY A 57 4.50 1.68 16.12
C GLY A 57 4.02 3.10 15.84
N TYR A 58 3.12 3.32 14.89
CA TYR A 58 2.40 4.58 14.81
C TYR A 58 1.64 4.81 16.12
N MET A 59 1.74 6.03 16.62
CA MET A 59 1.24 6.45 17.94
C MET A 59 -0.29 6.35 18.08
N ASP A 60 -0.97 5.90 17.05
CA ASP A 60 -2.39 5.67 17.06
C ASP A 60 -2.71 4.44 17.92
N LYS A 61 -3.22 4.72 19.11
CA LYS A 61 -3.56 3.73 20.13
C LYS A 61 -4.65 2.72 19.73
N GLY A 62 -5.07 2.73 18.47
CA GLY A 62 -6.14 1.89 17.94
C GLY A 62 -5.67 0.84 16.92
N TYR A 63 -4.38 0.81 16.52
CA TYR A 63 -3.91 -0.20 15.57
C TYR A 63 -3.72 -1.55 16.25
N THR A 64 -4.45 -2.56 15.77
CA THR A 64 -4.51 -3.89 16.38
C THR A 64 -3.77 -4.93 15.55
N SER A 65 -3.53 -6.11 16.17
CA SER A 65 -2.97 -7.28 15.45
C SER A 65 -3.85 -7.76 14.30
N GLU A 66 -5.17 -7.58 14.42
CA GLU A 66 -6.12 -7.92 13.34
C GLU A 66 -5.99 -6.97 12.15
N MET A 67 -5.76 -5.68 12.40
CA MET A 67 -5.48 -4.71 11.34
C MET A 67 -4.15 -5.02 10.63
N GLU A 68 -3.12 -5.40 11.38
CA GLU A 68 -1.85 -5.82 10.79
C GLU A 68 -2.01 -7.10 9.98
N ALA A 69 -2.74 -8.09 10.47
CA ALA A 69 -3.03 -9.31 9.72
C ALA A 69 -3.80 -9.01 8.42
N LEU A 70 -4.76 -8.08 8.45
CA LEU A 70 -5.47 -7.62 7.27
C LEU A 70 -4.54 -6.93 6.27
N ARG A 71 -3.65 -6.03 6.74
CA ARG A 71 -2.64 -5.36 5.89
C ARG A 71 -1.75 -6.38 5.18
N ILE A 72 -1.24 -7.35 5.91
CA ILE A 72 -0.40 -8.42 5.36
C ILE A 72 -1.17 -9.20 4.29
N ARG A 73 -2.40 -9.62 4.57
CA ARG A 73 -3.26 -10.36 3.62
C ARG A 73 -3.54 -9.56 2.36
N ILE A 74 -3.78 -8.25 2.49
CA ILE A 74 -3.97 -7.36 1.34
C ILE A 74 -2.70 -7.29 0.50
N ASN A 75 -1.52 -7.12 1.12
CA ASN A 75 -0.26 -7.06 0.42
C ASN A 75 0.08 -8.38 -0.31
N GLU A 76 -0.19 -9.52 0.32
CA GLU A 76 -0.05 -10.84 -0.34
C GLU A 76 -0.94 -10.95 -1.57
N TRP A 77 -2.19 -10.50 -1.48
CA TRP A 77 -3.10 -10.47 -2.61
C TRP A 77 -2.62 -9.50 -3.70
N ILE A 78 -2.17 -8.29 -3.36
CA ILE A 78 -1.63 -7.32 -4.32
C ILE A 78 -0.47 -7.95 -5.10
N ARG A 79 0.47 -8.63 -4.41
CA ARG A 79 1.64 -9.26 -5.04
C ARG A 79 1.30 -10.45 -5.94
N SER A 80 0.21 -11.14 -5.69
CA SER A 80 -0.13 -12.40 -6.34
C SER A 80 -1.26 -12.34 -7.35
N CYS A 81 -2.09 -11.29 -7.30
CA CYS A 81 -3.21 -11.17 -8.22
C CYS A 81 -2.77 -10.58 -9.58
N ASN A 82 -3.49 -10.96 -10.64
CA ASN A 82 -3.25 -10.46 -12.01
C ASN A 82 -4.13 -9.23 -12.33
N LEU A 83 -4.55 -8.49 -11.32
CA LEU A 83 -5.44 -7.35 -11.48
C LEU A 83 -4.69 -6.10 -11.98
N PHE A 84 -3.46 -5.91 -11.52
CA PHE A 84 -2.64 -4.74 -11.79
C PHE A 84 -1.69 -4.98 -12.97
N ASP A 85 -1.24 -3.92 -13.61
CA ASP A 85 -0.27 -3.99 -14.69
C ASP A 85 1.17 -4.10 -14.15
N ASP A 86 1.40 -3.62 -12.91
CA ASP A 86 2.66 -3.79 -12.19
C ASP A 86 2.42 -3.58 -10.68
N VAL A 87 3.42 -3.94 -9.85
CA VAL A 87 3.37 -3.80 -8.40
C VAL A 87 4.64 -3.12 -7.88
N PHE A 88 4.46 -1.97 -7.22
CA PHE A 88 5.49 -1.30 -6.44
C PHE A 88 5.43 -1.75 -4.98
N ASP A 89 6.44 -2.49 -4.52
CA ASP A 89 6.46 -3.05 -3.18
C ASP A 89 7.02 -2.08 -2.12
N ALA A 90 6.21 -1.09 -1.75
CA ALA A 90 6.55 -0.10 -0.73
C ALA A 90 6.68 -0.72 0.67
N ASP A 91 5.96 -1.81 0.96
CA ASP A 91 6.07 -2.55 2.21
C ASP A 91 7.48 -3.14 2.37
N GLU A 92 7.95 -3.88 1.38
CA GLU A 92 9.29 -4.47 1.41
C GLU A 92 10.39 -3.40 1.46
N LEU A 93 10.21 -2.34 0.70
CA LEU A 93 11.18 -1.26 0.58
C LEU A 93 11.41 -0.48 1.88
N LEU A 94 10.35 -0.26 2.66
CA LEU A 94 10.38 0.62 3.83
C LEU A 94 10.42 -0.11 5.17
N ARG A 95 10.05 -1.41 5.21
CA ARG A 95 9.98 -2.16 6.46
C ARG A 95 11.34 -2.32 7.15
N ASP A 96 11.32 -2.35 8.47
CA ASP A 96 12.48 -2.68 9.28
C ASP A 96 12.77 -4.18 9.22
N GLU A 97 14.01 -4.55 9.00
CA GLU A 97 14.44 -5.96 8.85
C GLU A 97 14.28 -6.78 10.14
N ASN A 98 14.40 -6.11 11.30
CA ASN A 98 14.25 -6.73 12.61
C ASN A 98 12.80 -6.69 13.13
N ASN A 99 11.97 -5.79 12.58
CA ASN A 99 10.56 -5.66 12.91
C ASN A 99 9.75 -5.31 11.67
N PRO A 100 9.41 -6.28 10.80
CA PRO A 100 8.76 -6.02 9.51
C PRO A 100 7.39 -5.33 9.58
N ALA A 101 6.77 -5.32 10.76
CA ALA A 101 5.52 -4.59 10.98
C ALA A 101 5.71 -3.07 11.13
N CYS A 102 6.96 -2.58 11.21
CA CYS A 102 7.31 -1.17 11.35
C CYS A 102 8.08 -0.65 10.14
N ILE A 103 7.94 0.64 9.86
CA ILE A 103 8.85 1.35 8.95
C ILE A 103 10.21 1.50 9.64
N LYS A 104 11.29 1.30 8.89
CA LYS A 104 12.67 1.49 9.34
C LYS A 104 12.85 2.90 9.91
N LYS A 105 13.42 3.00 11.13
CA LYS A 105 13.54 4.26 11.88
C LYS A 105 14.15 5.42 11.09
N ALA A 106 15.09 5.13 10.19
CA ALA A 106 15.74 6.14 9.36
C ALA A 106 14.85 6.67 8.22
N LEU A 107 13.71 6.02 7.92
CA LEU A 107 12.89 6.28 6.73
C LEU A 107 11.54 6.94 7.02
N HIS A 108 11.20 7.20 8.30
CA HIS A 108 9.95 7.87 8.68
C HIS A 108 10.18 9.16 9.47
N GLN A 109 9.15 9.99 9.59
CA GLN A 109 9.21 11.32 10.24
C GLN A 109 9.26 11.29 11.78
N GLY A 110 9.46 10.11 12.39
CA GLY A 110 9.40 9.90 13.84
C GLY A 110 8.07 9.30 14.31
N ASP A 111 7.10 9.16 13.42
CA ASP A 111 5.74 8.69 13.72
C ASP A 111 5.45 7.24 13.31
N TYR A 112 6.42 6.55 12.71
CA TYR A 112 6.29 5.17 12.19
C TYR A 112 5.22 4.97 11.11
N LEU A 113 4.81 6.05 10.42
CA LEU A 113 3.80 5.99 9.38
C LEU A 113 4.21 6.74 8.11
N HIS A 114 4.60 8.00 8.26
CA HIS A 114 4.87 8.85 7.10
C HIS A 114 6.36 8.83 6.75
N PRO A 115 6.71 8.48 5.51
CA PRO A 115 8.10 8.56 5.06
C PRO A 115 8.66 9.98 5.25
N ASN A 116 9.91 10.07 5.68
CA ASN A 116 10.69 11.31 5.67
C ASN A 116 11.35 11.51 4.29
N ALA A 117 12.21 12.52 4.14
CA ALA A 117 12.90 12.79 2.88
C ALA A 117 13.68 11.56 2.37
N ALA A 118 14.40 10.86 3.24
CA ALA A 118 15.17 9.66 2.87
C ALA A 118 14.24 8.50 2.45
N GLY A 119 13.10 8.32 3.13
CA GLY A 119 12.08 7.34 2.74
C GLY A 119 11.45 7.67 1.39
N GLY A 120 11.12 8.94 1.16
CA GLY A 120 10.58 9.41 -0.10
C GLY A 120 11.58 9.26 -1.26
N GLU A 121 12.85 9.60 -1.05
CA GLU A 121 13.91 9.41 -2.04
C GLU A 121 14.08 7.93 -2.38
N ARG A 122 14.13 7.05 -1.38
CA ARG A 122 14.22 5.61 -1.58
C ARG A 122 13.04 5.06 -2.40
N MET A 123 11.83 5.53 -2.13
CA MET A 123 10.65 5.19 -2.93
C MET A 123 10.78 5.69 -4.38
N ALA A 124 11.16 6.94 -4.58
CA ALA A 124 11.31 7.53 -5.91
C ALA A 124 12.34 6.81 -6.77
N GLN A 125 13.47 6.40 -6.17
CA GLN A 125 14.53 5.64 -6.86
C GLN A 125 14.11 4.21 -7.21
N ALA A 126 13.17 3.63 -6.48
CA ALA A 126 12.70 2.27 -6.70
C ALA A 126 11.50 2.19 -7.67
N TYR A 127 10.88 3.32 -8.01
CA TYR A 127 9.83 3.32 -9.03
C TYR A 127 10.42 3.07 -10.42
N ASP A 128 9.93 2.04 -11.08
CA ASP A 128 10.22 1.81 -12.49
C ASP A 128 9.36 2.76 -13.34
N LEU A 129 10.01 3.77 -13.93
CA LEU A 129 9.34 4.73 -14.80
C LEU A 129 8.84 4.10 -16.11
N THR A 130 9.44 2.99 -16.57
CA THR A 130 8.99 2.27 -17.76
C THR A 130 7.62 1.62 -17.51
N ALA A 131 7.35 1.17 -16.28
CA ALA A 131 6.03 0.69 -15.89
C ALA A 131 4.94 1.76 -16.04
N LEU A 132 5.27 3.04 -15.88
CA LEU A 132 4.33 4.15 -16.06
C LEU A 132 4.11 4.51 -17.53
N THR A 133 5.13 4.42 -18.38
CA THR A 133 5.03 4.80 -19.79
C THR A 133 4.54 3.66 -20.68
N GLY A 134 4.78 2.42 -20.29
CA GLY A 134 4.49 1.24 -21.12
C GLY A 134 5.47 1.06 -22.28
N GLU A 135 6.57 1.82 -22.32
CA GLU A 135 7.63 1.69 -23.32
C GLU A 135 8.62 0.62 -22.83
N GLU A 136 8.71 -0.49 -23.54
CA GLU A 136 9.82 -1.44 -23.40
C GLU A 136 11.08 -0.77 -23.97
N GLN A 137 12.19 -0.81 -23.22
CA GLN A 137 13.50 -0.37 -23.70
C GLN A 137 14.11 -1.42 -24.61
#